data_ea42553b2be40ace6b074b313a24a63c
#
_entry.id   ea42553b2be40ace6b074b313a24a63c
#
_cell.length_a   1.000
_cell.length_b   1.000
_cell.length_c   1.000
_cell.angle_alpha   90.00
_cell.angle_beta   90.00
_cell.angle_gamma   90.00
#
_symmetry.space_group_name_H-M   'P 1'
#
loop_
_entity.id
_entity.type
_entity.pdbx_description
1 polymer ?
#
loop_
_entity_poly.entity_id
_entity_poly.type
_entity_poly.pdbx_seq_one_letter_code
_entity_poly.pdbx_strand_id
1 'polypeptide(L)'
;MAFPEPKPRGPELPQKRLKTLDCGQRAVRAVRFNVDGNYCLTCGSDKTLKLWSPLRGTLLRTYSGHGYEVLDAAGSFDNSSLCSGGGDKAVVLWDVASGQVVRKFRGHAGKVNTVQFNEEATVILSGSIDSTIRCWDCRSRRPEPIQKLDEAKDGISSVKVSDHEVLAGSVDGRVRRYDLRMGHLFSDYVGSECGWGCEAGREGGGSTGDPSLTCLPXXXXXXXXXXXXXXXXXXXXXXXXXXXXXXXXXXXTGELLGEYTGHKNQEYKLDCCLSERDTHVVSCSEDGKVFFWDLVEGALALALPVGPSVVQSLAYHPTEPCLLTAMGGSIQCWREETYKAEDGTG
;
A
#
# COMPACT_ATOMS: atom_id res chain seq x y z
N MET A 1 -36.82 -18.28 -33.43
CA MET A 1 -36.54 -17.29 -32.37
C MET A 1 -35.14 -17.53 -31.83
N ALA A 2 -34.20 -16.60 -32.07
CA ALA A 2 -32.86 -16.70 -31.53
C ALA A 2 -32.91 -16.25 -30.06
N PHE A 3 -32.44 -17.10 -29.15
CA PHE A 3 -32.27 -16.70 -27.75
C PHE A 3 -31.21 -15.63 -27.69
N PRO A 4 -31.43 -14.54 -26.96
CA PRO A 4 -30.37 -13.54 -26.79
C PRO A 4 -29.15 -14.21 -26.17
N GLU A 5 -28.00 -13.98 -26.75
CA GLU A 5 -26.75 -14.46 -26.17
C GLU A 5 -26.62 -13.90 -24.74
N PRO A 6 -26.24 -14.74 -23.76
CA PRO A 6 -26.05 -14.23 -22.41
C PRO A 6 -24.97 -13.15 -22.45
N LYS A 7 -25.27 -12.02 -21.82
CA LYS A 7 -24.28 -10.96 -21.66
C LYS A 7 -23.05 -11.55 -20.98
N PRO A 8 -21.85 -11.23 -21.45
CA PRO A 8 -20.65 -11.70 -20.76
C PRO A 8 -20.73 -11.30 -19.30
N ARG A 9 -20.55 -12.26 -18.41
CA ARG A 9 -20.48 -12.00 -16.97
C ARG A 9 -19.31 -11.06 -16.72
N GLY A 10 -19.55 -10.02 -15.96
CA GLY A 10 -18.49 -9.16 -15.49
C GLY A 10 -17.48 -9.93 -14.66
N PRO A 11 -16.34 -9.33 -14.34
CA PRO A 11 -15.32 -10.01 -13.52
C PRO A 11 -15.93 -10.45 -12.19
N GLU A 12 -15.71 -11.70 -11.82
CA GLU A 12 -16.18 -12.23 -10.55
C GLU A 12 -15.33 -11.67 -9.40
N LEU A 13 -15.99 -11.04 -8.44
CA LEU A 13 -15.31 -10.47 -7.28
C LEU A 13 -15.14 -11.51 -6.18
N PRO A 14 -14.08 -11.40 -5.35
CA PRO A 14 -13.83 -12.35 -4.26
C PRO A 14 -14.76 -12.04 -3.06
N GLN A 15 -15.93 -12.62 -3.06
CA GLN A 15 -16.94 -12.37 -2.02
C GLN A 15 -17.29 -13.60 -1.17
N LYS A 16 -16.70 -14.75 -1.52
CA LYS A 16 -16.91 -16.00 -0.76
C LYS A 16 -15.74 -16.20 0.20
N ARG A 17 -16.04 -16.22 1.49
CA ARG A 17 -15.02 -16.49 2.51
C ARG A 17 -14.66 -17.98 2.49
N LEU A 18 -13.39 -18.29 2.20
CA LEU A 18 -12.88 -19.66 2.23
C LEU A 18 -12.36 -20.03 3.61
N LYS A 19 -11.58 -19.14 4.22
CA LYS A 19 -10.87 -19.43 5.46
C LYS A 19 -10.72 -18.18 6.31
N THR A 20 -10.65 -18.42 7.62
CA THR A 20 -10.19 -17.46 8.61
C THR A 20 -9.01 -18.08 9.34
N LEU A 21 -7.87 -17.38 9.37
CA LEU A 21 -6.65 -17.85 10.02
C LEU A 21 -6.36 -16.96 11.22
N ASP A 22 -6.33 -17.56 12.41
CA ASP A 22 -5.85 -16.88 13.60
C ASP A 22 -4.31 -16.82 13.51
N CYS A 23 -3.75 -15.64 13.43
CA CYS A 23 -2.32 -15.48 13.22
C CYS A 23 -1.50 -15.65 14.50
N GLY A 24 -2.14 -15.51 15.66
CA GLY A 24 -1.42 -15.62 16.92
C GLY A 24 -0.40 -14.52 17.15
N GLN A 25 -0.63 -13.34 16.56
CA GLN A 25 0.30 -12.22 16.59
C GLN A 25 -0.28 -10.99 17.31
N ARG A 26 -1.30 -11.18 18.13
CA ARG A 26 -2.14 -10.11 18.66
C ARG A 26 -2.82 -9.40 17.50
N ALA A 27 -2.64 -8.09 17.30
CA ALA A 27 -3.21 -7.41 16.14
C ALA A 27 -2.34 -7.63 14.90
N VAL A 28 -2.98 -7.89 13.76
CA VAL A 28 -2.32 -7.97 12.46
C VAL A 28 -2.37 -6.56 11.84
N ARG A 29 -1.21 -5.94 11.72
CA ARG A 29 -1.09 -4.55 11.23
C ARG A 29 -1.07 -4.47 9.70
N ALA A 30 -0.55 -5.51 9.04
CA ALA A 30 -0.49 -5.54 7.58
C ALA A 30 -0.50 -6.98 7.10
N VAL A 31 -1.13 -7.21 5.96
CA VAL A 31 -1.10 -8.46 5.21
C VAL A 31 -0.61 -8.15 3.79
N ARG A 32 0.31 -8.98 3.28
CA ARG A 32 0.92 -8.76 1.96
C ARG A 32 1.09 -10.09 1.25
N PHE A 33 0.72 -10.17 -0.03
CA PHE A 33 1.09 -11.31 -0.86
C PHE A 33 2.56 -11.23 -1.28
N ASN A 34 3.15 -12.37 -1.55
CA ASN A 34 4.41 -12.43 -2.30
C ASN A 34 4.15 -12.22 -3.79
N VAL A 35 5.21 -12.16 -4.59
CA VAL A 35 5.13 -11.76 -6.00
C VAL A 35 4.22 -12.66 -6.85
N ASP A 36 4.19 -13.97 -6.57
CA ASP A 36 3.37 -14.92 -7.32
C ASP A 36 2.01 -15.23 -6.69
N GLY A 37 1.73 -14.67 -5.51
CA GLY A 37 0.45 -14.87 -4.82
C GLY A 37 0.31 -16.19 -4.07
N ASN A 38 1.31 -17.07 -4.10
CA ASN A 38 1.21 -18.38 -3.44
C ASN A 38 1.35 -18.29 -1.93
N TYR A 39 1.97 -17.23 -1.43
CA TYR A 39 2.26 -17.04 -0.01
C TYR A 39 1.84 -15.63 0.42
N CYS A 40 1.66 -15.46 1.72
CA CYS A 40 1.43 -14.15 2.28
C CYS A 40 2.19 -13.94 3.58
N LEU A 41 2.44 -12.66 3.89
CA LEU A 41 3.07 -12.21 5.11
C LEU A 41 2.04 -11.53 5.99
N THR A 42 2.11 -11.75 7.30
CA THR A 42 1.36 -10.99 8.29
C THR A 42 2.31 -10.31 9.25
N CYS A 43 2.07 -9.02 9.49
CA CYS A 43 2.87 -8.18 10.39
C CYS A 43 2.10 -8.03 11.70
N GLY A 44 2.71 -8.42 12.81
CA GLY A 44 2.03 -8.50 14.08
C GLY A 44 2.43 -7.43 15.10
N SER A 45 1.49 -7.09 15.97
CA SER A 45 1.79 -6.25 17.12
C SER A 45 2.59 -6.99 18.21
N ASP A 46 2.76 -8.29 18.04
CA ASP A 46 3.64 -9.13 18.88
C ASP A 46 5.12 -9.05 18.46
N LYS A 47 5.49 -8.18 17.54
CA LYS A 47 6.87 -7.95 17.05
C LYS A 47 7.34 -8.96 16.01
N THR A 48 6.46 -9.82 15.50
CA THR A 48 6.83 -10.86 14.53
C THR A 48 6.21 -10.62 13.16
N LEU A 49 6.88 -11.18 12.13
CA LEU A 49 6.25 -11.45 10.84
C LEU A 49 6.03 -12.94 10.74
N LYS A 50 4.96 -13.32 10.04
CA LYS A 50 4.71 -14.73 9.74
C LYS A 50 4.44 -14.91 8.25
N LEU A 51 4.96 -16.01 7.71
CA LEU A 51 4.78 -16.41 6.32
C LEU A 51 3.80 -17.58 6.31
N TRP A 52 2.77 -17.46 5.47
CA TRP A 52 1.67 -18.42 5.37
C TRP A 52 1.46 -18.89 3.95
N SER A 53 0.91 -20.10 3.81
CA SER A 53 0.21 -20.51 2.60
C SER A 53 -1.28 -20.21 2.85
N PRO A 54 -1.85 -19.15 2.27
CA PRO A 54 -3.18 -18.71 2.68
C PRO A 54 -4.30 -19.67 2.27
N LEU A 55 -4.19 -20.31 1.11
CA LEU A 55 -5.20 -21.27 0.65
C LEU A 55 -5.17 -22.57 1.47
N ARG A 56 -3.99 -23.02 1.87
CA ARG A 56 -3.84 -24.19 2.73
C ARG A 56 -4.13 -23.88 4.20
N GLY A 57 -3.93 -22.62 4.59
CA GLY A 57 -4.08 -22.19 5.97
C GLY A 57 -2.94 -22.62 6.88
N THR A 58 -1.75 -22.82 6.31
CA THR A 58 -0.60 -23.32 7.06
C THR A 58 0.44 -22.23 7.30
N LEU A 59 0.96 -22.18 8.52
CA LEU A 59 2.09 -21.34 8.89
C LEU A 59 3.38 -22.02 8.42
N LEU A 60 4.19 -21.29 7.66
CA LEU A 60 5.45 -21.81 7.12
C LEU A 60 6.65 -21.36 7.94
N ARG A 61 6.68 -20.09 8.39
CA ARG A 61 7.82 -19.56 9.13
C ARG A 61 7.42 -18.33 9.94
N THR A 62 8.10 -18.14 11.07
CA THR A 62 7.99 -16.94 11.91
C THR A 62 9.33 -16.22 11.92
N TYR A 63 9.31 -14.91 11.71
CA TYR A 63 10.49 -14.05 11.68
C TYR A 63 10.47 -13.15 12.91
N SER A 64 11.47 -13.31 13.78
CA SER A 64 11.59 -12.58 15.04
C SER A 64 12.89 -11.77 15.04
N GLY A 65 12.80 -10.51 15.38
CA GLY A 65 13.97 -9.61 15.39
C GLY A 65 13.63 -8.15 15.59
N HIS A 66 12.36 -7.77 15.42
CA HIS A 66 11.91 -6.41 15.75
C HIS A 66 11.77 -6.24 17.26
N GLY A 67 12.04 -5.03 17.73
CA GLY A 67 11.88 -4.69 19.15
C GLY A 67 10.51 -4.14 19.52
N TYR A 68 9.66 -3.92 18.53
CA TYR A 68 8.29 -3.41 18.71
C TYR A 68 7.42 -3.92 17.57
N GLU A 69 6.15 -3.53 17.52
CA GLU A 69 5.21 -4.02 16.51
C GLU A 69 5.73 -3.80 15.08
N VAL A 70 5.43 -4.73 14.20
CA VAL A 70 5.79 -4.67 12.78
C VAL A 70 4.62 -4.03 12.04
N LEU A 71 4.89 -2.97 11.28
CA LEU A 71 3.85 -2.15 10.65
C LEU A 71 3.70 -2.42 9.15
N ASP A 72 4.76 -2.85 8.49
CA ASP A 72 4.71 -3.16 7.06
C ASP A 72 5.82 -4.13 6.70
N ALA A 73 5.62 -4.83 5.59
CA ALA A 73 6.60 -5.78 5.06
C ALA A 73 6.40 -5.92 3.55
N ALA A 74 7.46 -6.39 2.88
CA ALA A 74 7.41 -6.68 1.45
C ALA A 74 8.38 -7.82 1.15
N GLY A 75 8.05 -8.61 0.13
CA GLY A 75 8.94 -9.64 -0.39
C GLY A 75 9.69 -9.17 -1.62
N SER A 76 10.89 -9.73 -1.83
CA SER A 76 11.63 -9.50 -3.07
C SER A 76 11.00 -10.29 -4.23
N PHE A 77 11.25 -9.83 -5.46
CA PHE A 77 10.66 -10.46 -6.64
C PHE A 77 11.11 -11.91 -6.84
N ASP A 78 12.29 -12.26 -6.33
CA ASP A 78 12.85 -13.61 -6.46
C ASP A 78 12.49 -14.52 -5.25
N ASN A 79 11.68 -14.02 -4.34
CA ASN A 79 11.25 -14.73 -3.12
C ASN A 79 12.41 -15.11 -2.16
N SER A 80 13.58 -14.51 -2.31
CA SER A 80 14.74 -14.85 -1.48
C SER A 80 14.80 -14.00 -0.20
N SER A 81 14.24 -12.79 -0.24
CA SER A 81 14.39 -11.81 0.84
C SER A 81 13.05 -11.20 1.22
N LEU A 82 12.97 -10.73 2.47
CA LEU A 82 11.88 -9.90 2.95
C LEU A 82 12.47 -8.62 3.54
N CYS A 83 11.71 -7.54 3.48
CA CYS A 83 12.00 -6.36 4.26
C CYS A 83 10.81 -6.02 5.15
N SER A 84 11.08 -5.40 6.28
CA SER A 84 10.02 -4.99 7.21
C SER A 84 10.40 -3.70 7.92
N GLY A 85 9.38 -3.01 8.39
CA GLY A 85 9.54 -1.79 9.17
C GLY A 85 8.57 -1.80 10.35
N GLY A 86 8.94 -1.15 11.41
CA GLY A 86 8.13 -1.23 12.61
C GLY A 86 8.25 -0.05 13.57
N GLY A 87 7.57 -0.21 14.69
CA GLY A 87 7.53 0.77 15.77
C GLY A 87 8.86 0.98 16.47
N ASP A 88 9.79 0.06 16.30
CA ASP A 88 11.17 0.16 16.84
C ASP A 88 12.07 1.06 15.98
N LYS A 89 11.51 1.71 14.96
CA LYS A 89 12.21 2.64 14.04
C LYS A 89 13.22 1.96 13.13
N ALA A 90 13.26 0.63 13.10
CA ALA A 90 14.22 -0.15 12.31
C ALA A 90 13.58 -0.61 11.01
N VAL A 91 14.42 -0.72 9.98
CA VAL A 91 14.12 -1.45 8.75
C VAL A 91 14.97 -2.72 8.80
N VAL A 92 14.34 -3.86 8.60
CA VAL A 92 15.03 -5.14 8.71
C VAL A 92 14.97 -5.88 7.38
N LEU A 93 16.11 -6.40 6.96
CA LEU A 93 16.26 -7.28 5.80
C LEU A 93 16.41 -8.71 6.33
N TRP A 94 15.59 -9.62 5.79
CA TRP A 94 15.54 -11.01 6.23
C TRP A 94 15.86 -11.95 5.07
N ASP A 95 16.48 -13.08 5.40
CA ASP A 95 16.59 -14.22 4.48
C ASP A 95 15.35 -15.10 4.65
N VAL A 96 14.61 -15.33 3.57
CA VAL A 96 13.35 -16.07 3.63
C VAL A 96 13.56 -17.50 4.10
N ALA A 97 14.55 -18.17 3.51
CA ALA A 97 14.77 -19.60 3.74
C ALA A 97 15.23 -19.92 5.17
N SER A 98 16.15 -19.14 5.70
CA SER A 98 16.70 -19.38 7.06
C SER A 98 15.85 -18.72 8.16
N GLY A 99 15.07 -17.70 7.81
CA GLY A 99 14.32 -16.92 8.80
C GLY A 99 15.17 -15.93 9.57
N GLN A 100 16.44 -15.78 9.20
CA GLN A 100 17.39 -14.97 9.96
C GLN A 100 17.44 -13.53 9.47
N VAL A 101 17.73 -12.62 10.39
CA VAL A 101 18.03 -11.22 10.06
C VAL A 101 19.34 -11.19 9.28
N VAL A 102 19.30 -10.62 8.08
CA VAL A 102 20.51 -10.33 7.30
C VAL A 102 21.09 -9.00 7.77
N ARG A 103 20.22 -7.99 7.96
CA ARG A 103 20.66 -6.66 8.34
C ARG A 103 19.53 -5.85 8.97
N LYS A 104 19.91 -4.99 9.92
CA LYS A 104 19.01 -3.96 10.46
C LYS A 104 19.56 -2.58 10.08
N PHE A 105 18.71 -1.78 9.47
CA PHE A 105 19.03 -0.41 9.09
C PHE A 105 18.39 0.52 10.13
N ARG A 106 19.21 1.34 10.75
CA ARG A 106 18.79 2.30 11.76
C ARG A 106 19.11 3.71 11.29
N GLY A 107 18.26 4.65 11.61
CA GLY A 107 18.44 6.05 11.24
C GLY A 107 17.16 6.84 11.28
N HIS A 108 16.01 6.18 11.08
CA HIS A 108 14.74 6.87 11.26
C HIS A 108 14.56 7.32 12.73
N ALA A 109 14.01 8.53 12.90
CA ALA A 109 13.73 9.10 14.21
C ALA A 109 12.34 8.68 14.75
N GLY A 110 11.52 8.07 13.91
CA GLY A 110 10.19 7.62 14.28
C GLY A 110 9.85 6.26 13.68
N LYS A 111 8.69 5.75 14.02
CA LYS A 111 8.25 4.44 13.52
C LYS A 111 8.19 4.43 12.00
N VAL A 112 8.52 3.27 11.42
CA VAL A 112 8.56 3.03 9.98
C VAL A 112 7.19 2.49 9.56
N ASN A 113 6.44 3.27 8.80
CA ASN A 113 5.06 2.95 8.41
C ASN A 113 4.98 2.11 7.15
N THR A 114 5.98 2.18 6.28
CA THR A 114 5.90 1.57 4.95
C THR A 114 7.29 1.19 4.47
N VAL A 115 7.38 0.05 3.81
CA VAL A 115 8.62 -0.43 3.19
C VAL A 115 8.33 -1.03 1.83
N GLN A 116 9.27 -0.89 0.91
CA GLN A 116 9.21 -1.48 -0.43
C GLN A 116 10.62 -1.83 -0.88
N PHE A 117 10.76 -2.90 -1.65
CA PHE A 117 11.96 -3.13 -2.45
C PHE A 117 11.84 -2.39 -3.79
N ASN A 118 12.98 -2.00 -4.35
CA ASN A 118 13.03 -1.68 -5.77
C ASN A 118 12.92 -2.99 -6.58
N GLU A 119 12.73 -2.89 -7.90
CA GLU A 119 12.51 -4.08 -8.74
C GLU A 119 13.64 -5.09 -8.68
N GLU A 120 14.88 -4.63 -8.53
CA GLU A 120 16.05 -5.52 -8.48
C GLU A 120 16.30 -6.10 -7.08
N ALA A 121 15.55 -5.70 -6.09
CA ALA A 121 15.73 -6.07 -4.68
C ALA A 121 17.13 -5.71 -4.14
N THR A 122 17.71 -4.65 -4.68
CA THR A 122 19.02 -4.13 -4.25
C THR A 122 18.89 -2.98 -3.26
N VAL A 123 17.72 -2.34 -3.24
CA VAL A 123 17.45 -1.17 -2.39
C VAL A 123 16.10 -1.39 -1.69
N ILE A 124 16.06 -1.05 -0.41
CA ILE A 124 14.82 -0.93 0.36
C ILE A 124 14.51 0.56 0.52
N LEU A 125 13.26 0.93 0.23
CA LEU A 125 12.76 2.26 0.52
C LEU A 125 11.85 2.18 1.74
N SER A 126 12.05 3.08 2.70
CA SER A 126 11.25 3.13 3.92
C SER A 126 10.69 4.52 4.14
N GLY A 127 9.42 4.58 4.52
CA GLY A 127 8.76 5.83 4.89
C GLY A 127 8.40 5.82 6.37
N SER A 128 8.58 6.95 7.03
CA SER A 128 8.46 7.03 8.49
C SER A 128 7.61 8.21 8.92
N ILE A 129 7.12 8.13 10.15
CA ILE A 129 6.46 9.22 10.85
C ILE A 129 7.42 10.43 11.03
N ASP A 130 8.73 10.22 10.88
CA ASP A 130 9.73 11.31 10.94
C ASP A 130 9.73 12.20 9.69
N SER A 131 8.78 11.99 8.79
CA SER A 131 8.59 12.76 7.55
C SER A 131 9.62 12.49 6.47
N THR A 132 10.40 11.44 6.61
CA THR A 132 11.44 11.11 5.62
C THR A 132 11.18 9.79 4.93
N ILE A 133 11.65 9.70 3.68
CA ILE A 133 11.84 8.44 2.97
C ILE A 133 13.35 8.21 2.91
N ARG A 134 13.77 7.00 3.25
CA ARG A 134 15.19 6.62 3.20
C ARG A 134 15.36 5.43 2.30
N CYS A 135 16.43 5.46 1.51
CA CYS A 135 16.81 4.38 0.60
C CYS A 135 18.03 3.68 1.18
N TRP A 136 17.91 2.37 1.37
CA TRP A 136 18.95 1.56 2.03
C TRP A 136 19.51 0.56 1.03
N ASP A 137 20.83 0.51 0.88
CA ASP A 137 21.49 -0.45 0.01
C ASP A 137 21.57 -1.82 0.73
N CYS A 138 20.94 -2.83 0.16
CA CYS A 138 20.91 -4.18 0.74
C CYS A 138 22.26 -4.85 0.75
N ARG A 139 23.18 -4.44 -0.10
CA ARG A 139 24.49 -5.07 -0.29
C ARG A 139 25.63 -4.35 0.42
N SER A 140 25.48 -3.04 0.61
CA SER A 140 26.51 -2.22 1.24
C SER A 140 26.54 -2.43 2.75
N ARG A 141 27.74 -2.43 3.33
CA ARG A 141 27.90 -2.49 4.79
C ARG A 141 27.82 -1.12 5.47
N ARG A 142 27.59 -0.06 4.71
CA ARG A 142 27.48 1.29 5.24
C ARG A 142 26.20 1.43 6.06
N PRO A 143 26.25 2.04 7.26
CA PRO A 143 25.04 2.19 8.07
C PRO A 143 24.11 3.30 7.60
N GLU A 144 24.62 4.24 6.81
CA GLU A 144 23.84 5.39 6.34
C GLU A 144 22.96 5.00 5.14
N PRO A 145 21.79 5.64 4.98
CA PRO A 145 21.02 5.46 3.75
C PRO A 145 21.77 6.06 2.56
N ILE A 146 21.59 5.48 1.38
CA ILE A 146 22.18 6.00 0.15
C ILE A 146 21.49 7.28 -0.30
N GLN A 147 20.25 7.48 0.12
CA GLN A 147 19.48 8.68 -0.18
C GLN A 147 18.45 8.93 0.90
N LYS A 148 18.17 10.19 1.19
CA LYS A 148 17.14 10.65 2.10
C LYS A 148 16.29 11.69 1.39
N LEU A 149 14.98 11.48 1.36
CA LEU A 149 14.02 12.42 0.79
C LEU A 149 13.24 13.02 1.96
N ASP A 150 13.36 14.32 2.19
CA ASP A 150 12.85 14.98 3.40
C ASP A 150 12.01 16.23 3.11
N GLU A 151 11.39 16.27 1.95
CA GLU A 151 10.54 17.41 1.55
C GLU A 151 9.14 17.37 2.17
N ALA A 152 8.70 16.21 2.68
CA ALA A 152 7.40 16.11 3.34
C ALA A 152 7.39 16.89 4.65
N LYS A 153 6.26 17.51 4.95
CA LYS A 153 6.09 18.31 6.17
C LYS A 153 5.47 17.52 7.32
N ASP A 154 5.08 16.28 7.05
CA ASP A 154 4.50 15.39 8.06
C ASP A 154 4.79 13.95 7.68
N GLY A 155 4.41 13.00 8.53
CA GLY A 155 4.76 11.60 8.40
C GLY A 155 4.40 10.98 7.05
N ILE A 156 5.27 10.12 6.57
CA ILE A 156 5.05 9.33 5.36
C ILE A 156 4.14 8.17 5.70
N SER A 157 3.05 8.01 4.97
CA SER A 157 2.08 6.95 5.19
C SER A 157 2.22 5.79 4.21
N SER A 158 2.66 6.07 2.99
CA SER A 158 2.76 5.05 1.95
C SER A 158 3.86 5.41 0.95
N VAL A 159 4.60 4.41 0.49
CA VAL A 159 5.61 4.54 -0.56
C VAL A 159 5.37 3.43 -1.57
N LYS A 160 5.36 3.80 -2.85
CA LYS A 160 5.35 2.86 -3.98
C LYS A 160 6.50 3.21 -4.91
N VAL A 161 7.05 2.20 -5.55
CA VAL A 161 8.26 2.33 -6.36
C VAL A 161 7.99 1.73 -7.74
N SER A 162 8.46 2.41 -8.76
CA SER A 162 8.61 1.86 -10.10
C SER A 162 10.07 1.99 -10.52
N ASP A 163 10.41 1.66 -11.78
CA ASP A 163 11.80 1.62 -12.29
C ASP A 163 12.68 2.79 -11.80
N HIS A 164 12.16 3.99 -11.85
CA HIS A 164 12.95 5.19 -11.57
C HIS A 164 12.15 6.26 -10.82
N GLU A 165 10.94 5.92 -10.41
CA GLU A 165 10.09 6.87 -9.70
C GLU A 165 9.67 6.32 -8.33
N VAL A 166 9.57 7.22 -7.37
CA VAL A 166 9.01 6.94 -6.05
C VAL A 166 7.76 7.81 -5.89
N LEU A 167 6.67 7.16 -5.55
CA LEU A 167 5.41 7.84 -5.24
C LEU A 167 5.18 7.72 -3.74
N ALA A 168 4.97 8.85 -3.08
CA ALA A 168 4.83 8.89 -1.62
C ALA A 168 3.60 9.69 -1.22
N GLY A 169 2.81 9.09 -0.32
CA GLY A 169 1.73 9.78 0.36
C GLY A 169 2.17 10.19 1.76
N SER A 170 1.75 11.37 2.20
CA SER A 170 2.09 11.86 3.53
C SER A 170 0.88 12.47 4.24
N VAL A 171 1.00 12.53 5.56
CA VAL A 171 -0.08 13.03 6.43
C VAL A 171 -0.36 14.51 6.19
N ASP A 172 0.58 15.24 5.58
CA ASP A 172 0.38 16.65 5.21
C ASP A 172 -0.63 16.85 4.06
N GLY A 173 -1.25 15.76 3.57
CA GLY A 173 -2.25 15.82 2.50
C GLY A 173 -1.68 15.88 1.10
N ARG A 174 -0.38 15.68 0.96
CA ARG A 174 0.28 15.71 -0.35
C ARG A 174 0.66 14.32 -0.83
N VAL A 175 0.60 14.16 -2.14
CA VAL A 175 1.25 13.07 -2.86
C VAL A 175 2.46 13.66 -3.56
N ARG A 176 3.62 13.03 -3.40
CA ARG A 176 4.87 13.47 -4.01
C ARG A 176 5.38 12.39 -4.94
N ARG A 177 5.84 12.82 -6.10
CA ARG A 177 6.46 11.95 -7.09
C ARG A 177 7.91 12.40 -7.29
N TYR A 178 8.83 11.52 -6.96
CA TYR A 178 10.27 11.77 -7.10
C TYR A 178 10.77 10.99 -8.31
N ASP A 179 11.42 11.67 -9.24
CA ASP A 179 12.14 11.02 -10.34
C ASP A 179 13.59 10.86 -9.91
N LEU A 180 14.00 9.63 -9.64
CA LEU A 180 15.32 9.30 -9.11
C LEU A 180 16.44 9.55 -10.13
N ARG A 181 16.13 9.55 -11.44
CA ARG A 181 17.11 9.78 -12.48
C ARG A 181 17.35 11.27 -12.72
N MET A 182 16.27 12.02 -12.71
CA MET A 182 16.31 13.45 -13.03
C MET A 182 16.50 14.33 -11.80
N GLY A 183 16.28 13.77 -10.61
CA GLY A 183 16.32 14.53 -9.37
C GLY A 183 15.18 15.54 -9.22
N HIS A 184 14.09 15.36 -9.97
CA HIS A 184 12.94 16.25 -9.91
C HIS A 184 11.90 15.75 -8.91
N LEU A 185 11.32 16.69 -8.19
CA LEU A 185 10.19 16.46 -7.30
C LEU A 185 8.93 17.12 -7.88
N PHE A 186 7.86 16.34 -7.96
CA PHE A 186 6.53 16.84 -8.30
C PHE A 186 5.63 16.58 -7.09
N SER A 187 4.83 17.56 -6.71
CA SER A 187 3.92 17.38 -5.57
C SER A 187 2.54 17.98 -5.88
N ASP A 188 1.51 17.36 -5.33
CA ASP A 188 0.15 17.85 -5.44
C ASP A 188 -0.65 17.50 -4.17
N TYR A 189 -1.65 18.30 -3.86
CA TYR A 189 -2.61 18.00 -2.80
C TYR A 189 -3.68 17.06 -3.34
N VAL A 190 -4.07 16.11 -2.53
CA VAL A 190 -5.17 15.20 -2.89
C VAL A 190 -6.45 16.01 -3.00
N GLY A 191 -7.09 15.92 -4.16
CA GLY A 191 -8.35 16.61 -4.42
C GLY A 191 -8.22 18.06 -4.89
N SER A 192 -7.01 18.56 -5.14
CA SER A 192 -6.84 19.91 -5.70
C SER A 192 -7.16 19.90 -7.21
N GLU A 193 -7.67 21.00 -7.71
CA GLU A 193 -7.92 21.17 -9.14
C GLU A 193 -6.63 21.49 -9.91
N CYS A 194 -5.55 21.73 -9.20
CA CYS A 194 -4.27 22.05 -9.82
C CYS A 194 -3.45 20.78 -10.03
N GLY A 195 -2.97 20.58 -11.23
CA GLY A 195 -2.08 19.45 -11.55
C GLY A 195 -0.71 19.54 -10.86
N TRP A 196 0.13 18.56 -11.10
CA TRP A 196 1.46 18.47 -10.48
C TRP A 196 2.27 19.76 -10.62
N GLY A 197 2.52 20.44 -9.51
CA GLY A 197 3.45 21.56 -9.48
C GLY A 197 4.90 21.08 -9.35
N CYS A 198 5.76 21.55 -10.21
CA CYS A 198 7.19 21.24 -10.09
C CYS A 198 7.82 22.18 -9.05
N GLU A 199 8.29 21.60 -7.94
CA GLU A 199 9.09 22.35 -6.97
C GLU A 199 10.55 22.29 -7.42
N ALA A 200 10.95 23.27 -8.22
CA ALA A 200 12.35 23.39 -8.64
C ALA A 200 13.22 23.67 -7.41
N GLY A 201 14.32 22.99 -7.32
CA GLY A 201 15.30 23.24 -6.28
C GLY A 201 15.68 24.72 -6.21
N ARG A 202 15.76 25.24 -5.02
CA ARG A 202 16.13 26.63 -4.77
C ARG A 202 17.53 26.95 -5.30
N GLU A 203 17.59 27.49 -6.51
CA GLU A 203 18.71 28.31 -6.87
C GLU A 203 18.21 29.75 -6.85
N GLY A 204 18.92 30.59 -6.10
CA GLY A 204 18.49 31.94 -5.82
C GLY A 204 18.48 32.86 -7.01
N GLY A 205 17.57 33.78 -7.01
CA GLY A 205 17.60 34.89 -7.94
C GLY A 205 16.19 35.37 -8.33
N GLY A 206 15.83 36.54 -7.79
CA GLY A 206 14.52 37.13 -7.85
C GLY A 206 13.95 37.43 -9.21
N SER A 207 12.68 37.52 -9.26
CA SER A 207 11.88 38.69 -9.61
C SER A 207 10.46 38.40 -9.98
N THR A 208 9.59 39.16 -9.41
CA THR A 208 8.31 39.71 -9.91
C THR A 208 7.46 38.81 -10.79
N GLY A 209 6.53 38.09 -10.18
CA GLY A 209 5.39 37.50 -10.84
C GLY A 209 4.10 37.87 -10.10
N ASP A 210 3.11 38.14 -10.85
CA ASP A 210 1.78 38.62 -10.52
C ASP A 210 1.12 37.85 -9.34
N PRO A 211 0.63 38.55 -8.31
CA PRO A 211 0.01 37.88 -7.14
C PRO A 211 -1.49 37.67 -7.25
N SER A 212 -2.01 37.25 -8.41
CA SER A 212 -3.48 37.15 -8.55
C SER A 212 -4.05 35.72 -8.62
N LEU A 213 -3.29 34.71 -8.18
CA LEU A 213 -3.82 33.36 -8.04
C LEU A 213 -3.73 32.94 -6.56
N THR A 214 -4.60 33.54 -5.76
CA THR A 214 -4.83 33.05 -4.40
C THR A 214 -5.82 31.89 -4.48
N CYS A 215 -5.30 30.68 -4.51
CA CYS A 215 -6.11 29.50 -4.16
C CYS A 215 -6.49 29.62 -2.70
N LEU A 216 -7.75 29.84 -2.39
CA LEU A 216 -8.30 29.82 -1.04
C LEU A 216 -8.14 28.39 -0.46
N PRO A 217 -7.50 28.25 0.68
CA PRO A 217 -7.37 26.93 1.28
C PRO A 217 -8.72 26.43 1.76
N UNK A 218 -9.12 25.50 1.06
CA UNK A 218 -10.27 24.80 1.51
C UNK A 218 -9.94 24.06 2.74
N UNK A 219 -10.36 24.20 3.58
CA UNK A 219 -10.16 23.53 4.75
C UNK A 219 -10.13 22.13 4.49
N UNK A 220 -9.21 21.90 3.94
CA UNK A 220 -9.06 20.58 3.67
C UNK A 220 -8.72 19.87 4.91
N UNK A 221 -9.46 19.23 5.18
CA UNK A 221 -9.23 18.36 6.22
C UNK A 221 -8.02 17.63 5.80
N UNK A 222 -7.16 17.82 6.25
CA UNK A 222 -5.94 17.21 6.01
C UNK A 222 -6.14 15.77 5.74
N UNK A 223 -6.23 15.59 4.68
CA UNK A 223 -6.46 14.27 4.32
C UNK A 223 -5.22 13.51 4.36
N UNK A 224 -5.14 12.90 5.13
CA UNK A 224 -4.02 12.06 5.29
C UNK A 224 -4.02 11.06 4.19
N UNK A 225 -3.26 11.00 3.47
CA UNK A 225 -3.08 10.05 2.43
C UNK A 225 -2.65 8.79 3.08
N UNK A 226 -3.38 8.05 3.06
CA UNK A 226 -3.16 6.81 3.72
C UNK A 226 -2.55 5.79 2.87
N UNK A 227 -2.82 5.77 1.78
CA UNK A 227 -2.24 4.77 0.97
C UNK A 227 -2.13 5.30 -0.44
N UNK A 228 -1.33 4.92 -0.91
CA UNK A 228 -1.10 5.21 -2.27
C UNK A 228 -0.91 3.91 -2.94
N UNK A 229 -1.53 3.69 -3.82
CA UNK A 229 -1.41 2.50 -4.59
C UNK A 229 -1.04 2.93 -6.00
N UNK A 230 -0.20 2.41 -6.41
CA UNK A 230 0.28 2.68 -7.76
C UNK A 230 -0.29 1.64 -8.65
N UNK A 231 -0.72 1.98 -9.53
CA UNK A 231 -1.25 1.10 -10.50
C UNK A 231 -0.18 0.90 -11.50
N UNK A 232 -0.06 -0.06 -11.76
CA UNK A 232 1.02 -0.52 -12.57
C UNK A 232 0.90 -0.12 -14.01
N UNK A 233 -0.17 0.12 -14.36
CA UNK A 233 -0.35 0.43 -15.70
C UNK A 233 -0.53 1.90 -15.99
N UNK A 234 -0.64 2.33 -15.57
CA UNK A 234 -0.77 3.63 -16.05
C UNK A 234 -0.73 4.71 -15.03
N UNK A 235 -0.34 5.03 -14.84
CA UNK A 235 -0.29 6.07 -14.06
C UNK A 235 -1.49 6.43 -13.25
N UNK A 236 -2.00 5.54 -12.90
CA UNK A 236 -3.06 5.82 -12.01
C UNK A 236 -2.55 5.59 -10.61
N UNK A 237 -2.73 6.42 -9.99
CA UNK A 237 -2.44 6.29 -8.61
C UNK A 237 -3.72 6.49 -7.85
N UNK A 238 -3.95 5.69 -7.20
CA UNK A 238 -5.05 5.80 -6.33
C UNK A 238 -4.51 6.24 -5.02
N UNK A 239 -4.98 7.19 -4.62
CA UNK A 239 -4.61 7.66 -3.33
C UNK A 239 -5.80 7.62 -2.44
N UNK A 240 -5.61 7.00 -1.54
CA UNK A 240 -6.62 6.97 -0.53
C UNK A 240 -6.31 8.07 0.42
N UNK A 241 -7.23 8.76 0.59
CA UNK A 241 -7.06 9.84 1.51
C UNK A 241 -7.92 9.64 2.71
N UNK A 242 -7.60 10.08 3.67
CA UNK A 242 -8.32 10.04 4.91
C UNK A 242 -9.58 10.82 4.91
N UNK A 243 -9.96 11.23 4.14
CA UNK A 243 -11.24 11.82 4.00
C UNK A 243 -12.14 10.94 3.18
N UNK A 244 -12.48 10.25 3.05
CA UNK A 244 -13.39 9.38 2.44
C UNK A 244 -13.46 9.37 0.94
N UNK A 245 -12.39 9.75 0.47
CA UNK A 245 -12.36 9.69 -0.95
C UNK A 245 -11.10 9.07 -1.42
N UNK A 246 -11.16 8.44 -2.37
CA UNK A 246 -10.07 7.92 -3.06
C UNK A 246 -10.02 8.61 -4.37
N UNK A 247 -9.01 8.90 -4.73
CA UNK A 247 -8.85 9.65 -5.90
C UNK A 247 -7.84 8.99 -6.77
N UNK A 248 -8.15 8.88 -7.89
CA UNK A 248 -7.30 8.38 -8.90
C UNK A 248 -6.79 9.54 -9.67
N UNK A 249 -5.65 9.55 -9.67
CA UNK A 249 -4.92 10.59 -10.30
C UNK A 249 -4.04 10.01 -11.38
N UNK A 250 -3.88 10.65 -12.29
CA UNK A 250 -3.03 10.27 -13.38
C UNK A 250 -1.65 10.62 -13.02
N UNK A 251 -0.92 9.90 -13.10
CA UNK A 251 0.41 9.98 -12.68
C UNK A 251 1.26 10.90 -13.46
N UNK A 252 0.86 11.13 -14.56
CA UNK A 252 1.53 12.03 -15.42
C UNK A 252 1.14 13.47 -15.25
N THR A 253 -0.05 13.72 -15.17
CA THR A 253 -0.50 15.15 -15.11
C THR A 253 -1.00 15.58 -13.74
N GLY A 254 -1.26 14.65 -12.86
CA GLY A 254 -1.94 14.95 -11.60
C GLY A 254 -3.43 15.18 -11.76
N GLU A 255 -3.97 14.98 -12.92
CA GLU A 255 -5.39 15.16 -13.20
C GLU A 255 -6.24 14.17 -12.41
N LEU A 256 -7.34 14.65 -11.83
CA LEU A 256 -8.30 13.79 -11.12
C LEU A 256 -9.15 13.04 -12.14
N LEU A 257 -9.09 11.75 -12.12
CA LEU A 257 -9.82 10.88 -13.07
C LEU A 257 -11.11 10.34 -12.47
N GLY A 258 -11.18 10.16 -11.16
CA GLY A 258 -12.38 9.64 -10.53
C GLY A 258 -12.30 9.70 -9.00
N GLU A 259 -13.48 9.63 -8.40
CA GLU A 259 -13.62 9.60 -6.94
C GLU A 259 -14.44 8.39 -6.52
N TYR A 260 -14.05 7.78 -5.41
CA TYR A 260 -14.69 6.57 -4.89
C TYR A 260 -15.05 6.84 -3.43
N THR A 261 -16.35 6.80 -3.12
CA THR A 261 -16.86 7.23 -1.82
C THR A 261 -17.78 6.18 -1.21
N GLY A 262 -18.09 6.36 0.09
CA GLY A 262 -19.03 5.53 0.83
C GLY A 262 -18.42 4.70 1.93
N HIS A 263 -17.11 4.46 1.88
CA HIS A 263 -16.41 3.78 2.98
C HIS A 263 -16.14 4.75 4.13
N LYS A 264 -15.78 4.21 5.28
CA LYS A 264 -15.43 5.01 6.46
C LYS A 264 -13.94 4.96 6.71
N ASN A 265 -13.34 6.13 6.84
CA ASN A 265 -11.91 6.27 7.14
C ASN A 265 -11.68 7.60 7.86
N GLN A 266 -11.69 7.59 9.19
CA GLN A 266 -11.55 8.79 10.02
C GLN A 266 -10.39 8.73 11.00
N GLU A 267 -10.01 7.54 11.45
CA GLU A 267 -9.04 7.39 12.54
C GLU A 267 -7.83 6.52 12.18
N TYR A 268 -7.98 5.59 11.26
CA TYR A 268 -6.97 4.55 11.03
C TYR A 268 -6.30 4.72 9.68
N LYS A 269 -5.03 4.33 9.62
CA LYS A 269 -4.36 4.10 8.34
C LYS A 269 -4.94 2.81 7.75
N LEU A 270 -5.61 2.91 6.61
CA LEU A 270 -6.24 1.78 5.93
C LEU A 270 -5.57 1.54 4.58
N ASP A 271 -5.52 0.28 4.18
CA ASP A 271 -4.98 -0.11 2.87
C ASP A 271 -6.03 -0.01 1.78
N CYS A 272 -5.57 0.24 0.58
CA CYS A 272 -6.37 0.11 -0.65
C CYS A 272 -5.50 -0.50 -1.75
N CYS A 273 -6.14 -0.99 -2.78
CA CYS A 273 -5.45 -1.63 -3.91
C CYS A 273 -6.36 -1.64 -5.14
N LEU A 274 -5.84 -2.18 -6.23
CA LEU A 274 -6.62 -2.52 -7.42
C LEU A 274 -6.82 -4.03 -7.47
N SER A 275 -7.88 -4.46 -8.16
CA SER A 275 -8.13 -5.88 -8.44
C SER A 275 -7.10 -6.40 -9.46
N GLU A 276 -7.04 -7.71 -9.63
CA GLU A 276 -6.03 -8.40 -10.44
C GLU A 276 -6.00 -7.98 -11.92
N ARG A 277 -7.10 -7.41 -12.40
CA ARG A 277 -7.20 -6.92 -13.79
C ARG A 277 -7.35 -5.41 -13.87
N ASP A 278 -7.12 -4.72 -12.77
CA ASP A 278 -7.30 -3.27 -12.66
C ASP A 278 -8.71 -2.81 -13.05
N THR A 279 -9.73 -3.66 -12.76
CA THR A 279 -11.12 -3.31 -13.07
C THR A 279 -11.82 -2.62 -11.91
N HIS A 280 -11.33 -2.81 -10.69
CA HIS A 280 -11.96 -2.31 -9.48
C HIS A 280 -10.94 -1.69 -8.54
N VAL A 281 -11.35 -0.61 -7.88
CA VAL A 281 -10.66 -0.06 -6.71
C VAL A 281 -11.21 -0.77 -5.48
N VAL A 282 -10.33 -1.22 -4.60
CA VAL A 282 -10.67 -2.00 -3.41
C VAL A 282 -10.11 -1.30 -2.18
N SER A 283 -10.92 -1.07 -1.17
CA SER A 283 -10.47 -0.38 0.05
C SER A 283 -11.02 -1.01 1.31
N CYS A 284 -10.18 -1.02 2.33
CA CYS A 284 -10.60 -1.28 3.70
C CYS A 284 -11.53 -0.18 4.20
N SER A 285 -12.33 -0.49 5.22
CA SER A 285 -13.21 0.47 5.85
C SER A 285 -13.27 0.23 7.35
N GLU A 286 -13.48 1.31 8.10
CA GLU A 286 -13.58 1.24 9.58
C GLU A 286 -14.86 0.58 10.06
N ASP A 287 -15.87 0.45 9.19
CA ASP A 287 -17.14 -0.17 9.55
C ASP A 287 -17.17 -1.72 9.40
N GLY A 288 -16.01 -2.34 9.20
CA GLY A 288 -15.91 -3.79 9.09
C GLY A 288 -16.19 -4.34 7.72
N LYS A 289 -16.13 -3.50 6.70
CA LYS A 289 -16.38 -3.89 5.30
C LYS A 289 -15.17 -3.61 4.44
N VAL A 290 -15.14 -4.28 3.27
CA VAL A 290 -14.25 -3.94 2.17
C VAL A 290 -15.12 -3.47 1.00
N PHE A 291 -14.80 -2.34 0.45
CA PHE A 291 -15.55 -1.71 -0.64
C PHE A 291 -14.84 -1.93 -1.96
N PHE A 292 -15.62 -2.28 -2.98
CA PHE A 292 -15.15 -2.44 -4.37
C PHE A 292 -15.93 -1.48 -5.25
N TRP A 293 -15.23 -0.64 -5.98
CA TRP A 293 -15.86 0.27 -6.95
C TRP A 293 -15.35 -0.06 -8.33
N ASP A 294 -16.21 0.08 -9.32
CA ASP A 294 -15.78 0.04 -10.73
C ASP A 294 -14.78 1.18 -10.97
N LEU A 295 -13.63 0.84 -11.55
CA LEU A 295 -12.54 1.82 -11.73
C LEU A 295 -12.96 2.97 -12.65
N VAL A 296 -13.67 2.64 -13.74
CA VAL A 296 -14.02 3.61 -14.79
C VAL A 296 -15.28 4.40 -14.43
N GLU A 297 -16.31 3.69 -13.96
CA GLU A 297 -17.62 4.31 -13.67
C GLU A 297 -17.67 4.97 -12.30
N GLY A 298 -16.76 4.60 -11.38
CA GLY A 298 -16.79 5.09 -10.01
C GLY A 298 -17.92 4.52 -9.15
N ALA A 299 -18.76 3.66 -9.75
CA ALA A 299 -19.92 3.10 -9.06
C ALA A 299 -19.53 2.00 -8.09
N LEU A 300 -20.21 1.97 -6.94
CA LEU A 300 -20.00 0.89 -5.96
C LEU A 300 -20.47 -0.44 -6.53
N ALA A 301 -19.55 -1.41 -6.63
CA ALA A 301 -19.83 -2.76 -7.12
C ALA A 301 -20.16 -3.73 -6.00
N LEU A 302 -19.50 -3.60 -4.85
CA LEU A 302 -19.67 -4.52 -3.73
C LEU A 302 -19.21 -3.85 -2.44
N ALA A 303 -19.99 -4.03 -1.37
CA ALA A 303 -19.57 -3.72 0.00
C ALA A 303 -19.54 -5.06 0.74
N LEU A 304 -18.36 -5.63 0.87
CA LEU A 304 -18.16 -6.97 1.40
C LEU A 304 -18.06 -6.92 2.93
N PRO A 305 -19.03 -7.50 3.68
CA PRO A 305 -18.92 -7.52 5.13
C PRO A 305 -17.87 -8.53 5.58
N VAL A 306 -16.90 -8.08 6.35
CA VAL A 306 -15.82 -8.93 6.88
C VAL A 306 -16.09 -9.29 8.33
N GLY A 307 -16.48 -8.33 9.16
CA GLY A 307 -16.74 -8.58 10.56
C GLY A 307 -17.08 -7.32 11.34
N PRO A 308 -17.06 -7.39 12.67
CA PRO A 308 -17.60 -6.31 13.51
C PRO A 308 -16.62 -5.17 13.81
N SER A 309 -15.35 -5.28 13.42
CA SER A 309 -14.37 -4.27 13.75
C SER A 309 -13.68 -3.74 12.48
N VAL A 310 -12.71 -2.85 12.65
CA VAL A 310 -11.99 -2.23 11.54
C VAL A 310 -11.27 -3.28 10.70
N VAL A 311 -11.43 -3.22 9.37
CA VAL A 311 -10.58 -3.95 8.44
C VAL A 311 -9.33 -3.09 8.22
N GLN A 312 -8.22 -3.47 8.81
CA GLN A 312 -7.04 -2.63 8.87
C GLN A 312 -6.14 -2.75 7.64
N SER A 313 -6.10 -3.92 7.03
CA SER A 313 -5.22 -4.18 5.90
C SER A 313 -5.89 -5.16 4.94
N LEU A 314 -5.50 -5.05 3.69
CA LEU A 314 -5.92 -6.00 2.66
C LEU A 314 -4.77 -6.24 1.70
N ALA A 315 -4.84 -7.38 1.00
CA ALA A 315 -3.91 -7.69 -0.09
C ALA A 315 -4.69 -8.42 -1.18
N TYR A 316 -4.53 -7.98 -2.41
CA TYR A 316 -5.17 -8.62 -3.55
C TYR A 316 -4.13 -9.47 -4.28
N HIS A 317 -4.55 -10.67 -4.68
CA HIS A 317 -3.69 -11.60 -5.41
C HIS A 317 -3.29 -10.96 -6.74
N PRO A 318 -2.04 -11.14 -7.17
CA PRO A 318 -1.57 -10.46 -8.38
C PRO A 318 -2.25 -10.90 -9.68
N THR A 319 -2.79 -12.12 -9.75
CA THR A 319 -3.34 -12.67 -11.02
C THR A 319 -4.70 -13.32 -10.89
N GLU A 320 -5.25 -13.50 -9.69
CA GLU A 320 -6.51 -14.23 -9.48
C GLU A 320 -7.46 -13.41 -8.62
N PRO A 321 -8.78 -13.66 -8.71
CA PRO A 321 -9.75 -12.97 -7.85
C PRO A 321 -9.72 -13.55 -6.42
N CYS A 322 -8.63 -13.28 -5.72
CA CYS A 322 -8.37 -13.72 -4.36
C CYS A 322 -7.95 -12.53 -3.51
N LEU A 323 -8.65 -12.33 -2.41
CA LEU A 323 -8.43 -11.21 -1.51
C LEU A 323 -8.10 -11.75 -0.11
N LEU A 324 -7.12 -11.14 0.53
CA LEU A 324 -6.85 -11.32 1.96
C LEU A 324 -7.23 -10.05 2.70
N THR A 325 -7.94 -10.20 3.81
CA THR A 325 -8.29 -9.09 4.70
C THR A 325 -7.74 -9.38 6.10
N ALA A 326 -7.36 -8.33 6.82
CA ALA A 326 -6.89 -8.45 8.20
C ALA A 326 -7.84 -7.70 9.12
N MET A 327 -8.33 -8.38 10.13
CA MET A 327 -9.20 -7.81 11.15
C MET A 327 -8.77 -8.35 12.52
N GLY A 328 -8.42 -7.45 13.44
CA GLY A 328 -7.94 -7.87 14.76
C GLY A 328 -6.69 -8.75 14.63
N GLY A 329 -6.75 -9.95 15.18
CA GLY A 329 -5.63 -10.92 15.18
C GLY A 329 -5.71 -11.97 14.08
N SER A 330 -6.62 -11.83 13.12
CA SER A 330 -6.86 -12.86 12.10
C SER A 330 -6.82 -12.28 10.69
N ILE A 331 -6.58 -13.17 9.72
CA ILE A 331 -6.76 -12.86 8.31
C ILE A 331 -7.86 -13.75 7.73
N GLN A 332 -8.59 -13.21 6.76
CA GLN A 332 -9.66 -13.93 6.05
C GLN A 332 -9.25 -14.02 4.58
N CYS A 333 -9.43 -15.20 4.02
CA CYS A 333 -9.16 -15.47 2.60
C CYS A 333 -10.48 -15.55 1.84
N TRP A 334 -10.60 -14.78 0.76
CA TRP A 334 -11.82 -14.65 -0.04
C TRP A 334 -11.54 -15.01 -1.48
N ARG A 335 -12.46 -15.74 -2.09
CA ARG A 335 -12.41 -16.10 -3.51
C ARG A 335 -13.76 -15.78 -4.17
N GLU A 336 -13.80 -15.88 -5.48
CA GLU A 336 -15.03 -15.77 -6.26
C GLU A 336 -16.02 -16.90 -5.92
N GLU A 337 -17.29 -16.65 -6.14
CA GLU A 337 -18.37 -17.57 -5.77
C GLU A 337 -18.22 -18.95 -6.42
N THR A 338 -17.72 -18.98 -7.66
CA THR A 338 -17.53 -20.20 -8.44
C THR A 338 -16.29 -21.00 -8.06
N TYR A 339 -15.44 -20.46 -7.19
CA TYR A 339 -14.20 -21.15 -6.79
C TYR A 339 -14.50 -22.47 -6.09
N LYS A 340 -13.85 -23.52 -6.57
CA LYS A 340 -13.88 -24.84 -5.93
C LYS A 340 -12.45 -25.17 -5.50
N ALA A 341 -12.27 -25.39 -4.21
CA ALA A 341 -10.97 -25.83 -3.70
C ALA A 341 -10.69 -27.22 -4.31
N GLU A 342 -9.48 -27.40 -4.83
CA GLU A 342 -9.07 -28.73 -5.25
C GLU A 342 -9.00 -29.62 -4.00
N ASP A 343 -9.78 -30.69 -3.99
CA ASP A 343 -9.73 -31.67 -2.90
C ASP A 343 -8.32 -32.26 -2.89
N GLY A 344 -7.59 -31.94 -1.83
CA GLY A 344 -6.22 -32.43 -1.65
C GLY A 344 -6.20 -33.94 -1.41
N THR A 345 -6.36 -34.69 -2.49
CA THR A 345 -6.10 -36.12 -2.47
C THR A 345 -4.73 -36.35 -3.13
N GLY A 346 -3.69 -36.40 -2.31
CA GLY A 346 -2.36 -36.75 -2.75
C GLY A 346 -1.41 -36.82 -1.59
#